data_6e5abb1e2b467c625784993ea2eca009
#
_entry.id   6e5abb1e2b467c625784993ea2eca009
#
_cell.length_a   1.000
_cell.length_b   1.000
_cell.length_c   1.000
_cell.angle_alpha   90.00
_cell.angle_beta   90.00
_cell.angle_gamma   90.00
#
_symmetry.space_group_name_H-M   'P 1'
#
loop_
_entity.id
_entity.type
_entity.pdbx_description
1 polymer ?
#
loop_
_entity_poly.entity_id
_entity_poly.type
_entity_poly.pdbx_seq_one_letter_code
_entity_poly.pdbx_strand_id
1 'polypeptide(L)'
;PLGFVFRSTGGLPIDRKSSKNMVQQAADFFKDTDTFWLTIAPEGTRAWMPRWKTGFYYIAKEAGVPIILAYMDFAKHESSLGDVFYPTDDEAADFKYIEEFYSKITAKYPDNYNPKMTEAKTS
;
A
#
# COMPACT_ATOMS: atom_id res chain seq x y z
N PRO A 1 -3.02 11.64 -25.07
CA PRO A 1 -2.81 10.30 -25.65
C PRO A 1 -2.23 9.31 -24.65
N LEU A 2 -1.35 9.72 -23.74
CA LEU A 2 -0.84 8.85 -22.69
C LEU A 2 -1.96 8.35 -21.74
N GLY A 3 -2.92 9.20 -21.40
CA GLY A 3 -4.05 8.81 -20.55
C GLY A 3 -4.90 7.70 -21.17
N PHE A 4 -5.08 7.69 -22.49
CA PHE A 4 -5.79 6.62 -23.18
C PHE A 4 -5.04 5.28 -23.11
N VAL A 5 -3.72 5.31 -23.33
CA VAL A 5 -2.88 4.11 -23.23
C VAL A 5 -2.91 3.53 -21.81
N PHE A 6 -2.80 4.37 -20.78
CA PHE A 6 -2.89 3.91 -19.39
C PHE A 6 -4.25 3.31 -19.05
N ARG A 7 -5.34 3.86 -19.54
CA ARG A 7 -6.69 3.31 -19.35
C ARG A 7 -6.84 1.95 -20.04
N SER A 8 -6.31 1.79 -21.23
CA SER A 8 -6.38 0.52 -21.98
C SER A 8 -5.55 -0.59 -21.33
N THR A 9 -4.51 -0.24 -20.56
CA THR A 9 -3.66 -1.19 -19.84
C THR A 9 -4.06 -1.39 -18.36
N GLY A 10 -5.21 -0.83 -17.94
CA GLY A 10 -5.72 -0.96 -16.58
C GLY A 10 -5.30 0.16 -15.64
N GLY A 11 -4.65 1.21 -16.15
CA GLY A 11 -4.32 2.40 -15.37
C GLY A 11 -5.57 3.23 -15.05
N LEU A 12 -5.71 3.69 -13.81
CA LEU A 12 -6.83 4.50 -13.36
C LEU A 12 -6.36 5.94 -13.08
N PRO A 13 -7.03 6.94 -13.66
CA PRO A 13 -6.66 8.33 -13.41
C PRO A 13 -7.12 8.78 -12.03
N ILE A 14 -6.22 9.42 -11.29
CA ILE A 14 -6.54 10.11 -10.04
C ILE A 14 -6.47 11.62 -10.31
N ASP A 15 -7.56 12.32 -10.08
CA ASP A 15 -7.62 13.77 -10.21
C ASP A 15 -7.11 14.42 -8.92
N ARG A 16 -5.90 14.98 -8.98
CA ARG A 16 -5.27 15.65 -7.84
C ARG A 16 -5.86 17.04 -7.58
N LYS A 17 -6.60 17.60 -8.53
CA LYS A 17 -7.25 18.91 -8.41
C LYS A 17 -8.69 18.82 -7.92
N SER A 18 -9.25 17.62 -7.85
CA SER A 18 -10.61 17.40 -7.37
C SER A 18 -10.74 17.75 -5.88
N SER A 19 -11.91 18.14 -5.45
CA SER A 19 -12.26 18.30 -4.03
C SER A 19 -12.26 16.98 -3.27
N LYS A 20 -12.42 15.84 -3.95
CA LYS A 20 -12.24 14.52 -3.37
C LYS A 20 -10.75 14.24 -3.19
N ASN A 21 -10.35 13.80 -2.01
CA ASN A 21 -8.98 13.38 -1.79
C ASN A 21 -8.67 12.07 -2.53
N MET A 22 -7.38 11.73 -2.67
CA MET A 22 -6.93 10.53 -3.42
C MET A 22 -7.46 9.23 -2.83
N VAL A 23 -7.61 9.17 -1.51
CA VAL A 23 -8.16 7.99 -0.81
C VAL A 23 -9.60 7.74 -1.25
N GLN A 24 -10.44 8.77 -1.24
CA GLN A 24 -11.84 8.65 -1.63
C GLN A 24 -11.99 8.27 -3.11
N GLN A 25 -11.21 8.89 -3.98
CA GLN A 25 -11.23 8.57 -5.41
C GLN A 25 -10.87 7.10 -5.67
N ALA A 26 -9.82 6.60 -5.03
CA ALA A 26 -9.41 5.21 -5.16
C ALA A 26 -10.45 4.25 -4.58
N ALA A 27 -11.04 4.58 -3.43
CA ALA A 27 -12.10 3.77 -2.82
C ALA A 27 -13.36 3.69 -3.70
N ASP A 28 -13.70 4.76 -4.40
CA ASP A 28 -14.85 4.79 -5.31
C ASP A 28 -14.71 3.80 -6.47
N PHE A 29 -13.49 3.55 -6.95
CA PHE A 29 -13.27 2.53 -7.98
C PHE A 29 -13.66 1.12 -7.52
N PHE A 30 -13.45 0.81 -6.24
CA PHE A 30 -13.87 -0.48 -5.67
C PHE A 30 -15.39 -0.62 -5.61
N LYS A 31 -16.10 0.48 -5.39
CA LYS A 31 -17.57 0.50 -5.33
C LYS A 31 -18.22 0.34 -6.70
N ASP A 32 -17.57 0.85 -7.74
CA ASP A 32 -18.11 0.89 -9.10
C ASP A 32 -17.75 -0.35 -9.94
N THR A 33 -16.93 -1.26 -9.42
CA THR A 33 -16.41 -2.40 -10.16
C THR A 33 -16.51 -3.69 -9.33
N ASP A 34 -17.11 -4.74 -9.89
CA ASP A 34 -17.29 -6.02 -9.19
C ASP A 34 -15.96 -6.74 -8.89
N THR A 35 -14.98 -6.59 -9.79
CA THR A 35 -13.65 -7.16 -9.62
C THR A 35 -12.60 -6.10 -9.88
N PHE A 36 -11.89 -5.69 -8.82
CA PHE A 36 -10.88 -4.65 -8.89
C PHE A 36 -9.68 -4.97 -8.00
N TRP A 37 -8.49 -4.85 -8.56
CA TRP A 37 -7.22 -5.03 -7.85
C TRP A 37 -6.41 -3.74 -7.94
N LEU A 38 -5.97 -3.25 -6.80
CA LEU A 38 -5.10 -2.08 -6.73
C LEU A 38 -3.78 -2.48 -6.09
N THR A 39 -2.68 -2.30 -6.82
CA THR A 39 -1.32 -2.55 -6.31
C THR A 39 -0.68 -1.23 -5.92
N ILE A 40 -0.16 -1.16 -4.70
CA ILE A 40 0.48 0.03 -4.15
C ILE A 40 1.82 -0.34 -3.56
N ALA A 41 2.86 0.43 -3.90
CA ALA A 41 4.15 0.41 -3.22
C ALA A 41 4.16 1.55 -2.19
N PRO A 42 3.99 1.26 -0.89
CA PRO A 42 3.78 2.30 0.12
C PRO A 42 5.01 3.15 0.41
N GLU A 43 6.18 2.65 0.06
CA GLU A 43 7.43 3.44 0.16
C GLU A 43 7.40 4.68 -0.74
N GLY A 44 6.80 4.55 -1.92
CA GLY A 44 6.70 5.62 -2.91
C GLY A 44 8.01 6.03 -3.55
N THR A 45 9.12 5.37 -3.20
CA THR A 45 10.48 5.65 -3.69
C THR A 45 11.38 4.44 -3.46
N ARG A 46 12.53 4.40 -4.14
CA ARG A 46 13.60 3.43 -3.93
C ARG A 46 14.63 3.90 -2.89
N ALA A 47 14.60 5.18 -2.52
CA ALA A 47 15.45 5.73 -1.47
C ALA A 47 14.91 5.38 -0.08
N TRP A 48 15.77 5.45 0.92
CA TRP A 48 15.33 5.27 2.31
C TRP A 48 14.33 6.35 2.70
N MET A 49 13.27 5.94 3.41
CA MET A 49 12.24 6.83 3.95
C MET A 49 12.02 6.53 5.43
N PRO A 50 11.79 7.57 6.25
CA PRO A 50 11.58 7.39 7.69
C PRO A 50 10.30 6.60 8.01
N ARG A 51 9.33 6.62 7.10
CA ARG A 51 8.07 5.87 7.23
C ARG A 51 7.42 5.67 5.87
N TRP A 52 6.59 4.64 5.78
CA TRP A 52 5.75 4.40 4.62
C TRP A 52 4.57 5.37 4.56
N LYS A 53 4.09 5.62 3.37
CA LYS A 53 2.83 6.33 3.14
C LYS A 53 1.67 5.41 3.51
N THR A 54 0.70 5.92 4.25
CA THR A 54 -0.40 5.13 4.81
C THR A 54 -1.69 5.19 4.00
N GLY A 55 -1.67 5.84 2.85
CA GLY A 55 -2.85 5.99 2.00
C GLY A 55 -3.52 4.67 1.61
N PHE A 56 -2.73 3.62 1.38
CA PHE A 56 -3.25 2.28 1.04
C PHE A 56 -4.17 1.72 2.14
N TYR A 57 -3.84 1.96 3.40
CA TYR A 57 -4.62 1.51 4.54
C TYR A 57 -5.99 2.19 4.57
N TYR A 58 -6.02 3.50 4.39
CA TYR A 58 -7.27 4.28 4.40
C TYR A 58 -8.13 3.98 3.17
N ILE A 59 -7.54 3.71 2.02
CA ILE A 59 -8.27 3.27 0.82
C ILE A 59 -9.00 1.95 1.10
N ALA A 60 -8.30 0.97 1.65
CA ALA A 60 -8.88 -0.33 1.96
C ALA A 60 -9.99 -0.22 3.02
N LYS A 61 -9.78 0.59 4.05
CA LYS A 61 -10.75 0.83 5.11
C LYS A 61 -12.02 1.51 4.57
N GLU A 62 -11.86 2.54 3.77
CA GLU A 62 -12.98 3.27 3.15
C GLU A 62 -13.74 2.41 2.15
N ALA A 63 -13.06 1.59 1.38
CA ALA A 63 -13.66 0.68 0.41
C ALA A 63 -14.24 -0.58 1.04
N GLY A 64 -13.88 -0.91 2.29
CA GLY A 64 -14.30 -2.14 2.95
C GLY A 64 -13.69 -3.40 2.36
N VAL A 65 -12.46 -3.33 1.84
CA VAL A 65 -11.76 -4.43 1.19
C VAL A 65 -10.51 -4.85 1.97
N PRO A 66 -10.07 -6.11 1.84
CA PRO A 66 -8.84 -6.54 2.48
C PRO A 66 -7.60 -6.03 1.76
N ILE A 67 -6.50 -6.05 2.50
CA ILE A 67 -5.15 -5.79 2.00
C ILE A 67 -4.41 -7.13 1.92
N ILE A 68 -3.79 -7.41 0.78
CA ILE A 68 -2.92 -8.57 0.63
C ILE A 68 -1.48 -8.08 0.76
N LEU A 69 -0.74 -8.63 1.72
CA LEU A 69 0.65 -8.26 1.99
C LEU A 69 1.57 -9.02 1.02
N ALA A 70 1.76 -8.45 -0.16
CA ALA A 70 2.66 -9.00 -1.17
C ALA A 70 4.12 -8.67 -0.83
N TYR A 71 5.04 -9.56 -1.17
CA TYR A 71 6.45 -9.37 -0.83
C TYR A 71 7.41 -9.99 -1.85
N MET A 72 8.64 -9.49 -1.82
CA MET A 72 9.81 -10.07 -2.47
C MET A 72 10.92 -10.20 -1.42
N ASP A 73 11.29 -11.42 -1.08
CA ASP A 73 12.38 -11.69 -0.13
C ASP A 73 13.64 -12.08 -0.90
N PHE A 74 14.64 -11.21 -0.91
CA PHE A 74 15.86 -11.42 -1.66
C PHE A 74 16.82 -12.41 -1.01
N ALA A 75 16.76 -12.59 0.31
CA ALA A 75 17.55 -13.62 0.99
C ALA A 75 17.07 -15.03 0.64
N LYS A 76 15.76 -15.19 0.50
CA LYS A 76 15.13 -16.47 0.18
C LYS A 76 14.90 -16.68 -1.31
N HIS A 77 15.15 -15.67 -2.15
CA HIS A 77 14.80 -15.64 -3.58
C HIS A 77 13.32 -16.00 -3.82
N GLU A 78 12.44 -15.41 -3.02
CA GLU A 78 11.01 -15.71 -3.02
C GLU A 78 10.19 -14.46 -3.24
N SER A 79 9.15 -14.58 -4.06
CA SER A 79 8.12 -13.55 -4.17
C SER A 79 6.75 -14.21 -4.08
N SER A 80 5.84 -13.63 -3.30
CA SER A 80 4.53 -14.22 -3.09
C SER A 80 3.51 -13.20 -2.59
N LEU A 81 2.27 -13.64 -2.62
CA LEU A 81 1.18 -13.02 -1.89
C LEU A 81 1.15 -13.64 -0.50
N GLY A 82 1.35 -12.81 0.50
CA GLY A 82 1.36 -13.24 1.90
C GLY A 82 -0.03 -13.16 2.55
N ASP A 83 -0.07 -12.65 3.76
CA ASP A 83 -1.30 -12.60 4.56
C ASP A 83 -2.36 -11.70 3.93
N VAL A 84 -3.62 -12.13 4.08
CA VAL A 84 -4.80 -11.31 3.81
C VAL A 84 -5.17 -10.59 5.10
N PHE A 85 -5.18 -9.28 5.07
CA PHE A 85 -5.37 -8.43 6.23
C PHE A 85 -6.60 -7.53 6.08
N TYR A 86 -7.48 -7.54 7.07
CA TYR A 86 -8.66 -6.67 7.11
C TYR A 86 -8.42 -5.51 8.09
N PRO A 87 -8.43 -4.23 7.62
CA PRO A 87 -8.32 -3.09 8.53
C PRO A 87 -9.39 -3.11 9.62
N THR A 88 -8.96 -2.83 10.86
CA THR A 88 -9.83 -2.77 12.04
C THR A 88 -9.99 -1.34 12.52
N ASP A 89 -10.67 -1.12 13.64
CA ASP A 89 -10.77 0.20 14.27
C ASP A 89 -9.55 0.54 15.13
N ASP A 90 -8.66 -0.41 15.36
CA ASP A 90 -7.39 -0.20 16.07
C ASP A 90 -6.25 0.00 15.07
N GLU A 91 -6.11 1.23 14.60
CA GLU A 91 -5.08 1.61 13.60
C GLU A 91 -3.65 1.31 14.07
N ALA A 92 -3.36 1.55 15.34
CA ALA A 92 -2.02 1.31 15.89
C ALA A 92 -1.66 -0.19 15.87
N ALA A 93 -2.60 -1.04 16.23
CA ALA A 93 -2.42 -2.50 16.18
C ALA A 93 -2.30 -2.98 14.73
N ASP A 94 -3.08 -2.42 13.81
CA ASP A 94 -3.04 -2.75 12.39
C ASP A 94 -1.67 -2.41 11.78
N PHE A 95 -1.15 -1.22 12.04
CA PHE A 95 0.16 -0.81 11.55
C PHE A 95 1.27 -1.68 12.12
N LYS A 96 1.20 -2.01 13.40
CA LYS A 96 2.16 -2.91 14.04
C LYS A 96 2.17 -4.29 13.39
N TYR A 97 1.00 -4.84 13.08
CA TYR A 97 0.89 -6.13 12.39
C TYR A 97 1.59 -6.11 11.03
N ILE A 98 1.33 -5.09 10.23
CA ILE A 98 1.94 -4.94 8.90
C ILE A 98 3.45 -4.72 9.01
N GLU A 99 3.90 -3.88 9.93
CA GLU A 99 5.33 -3.65 10.19
C GLU A 99 6.06 -4.93 10.61
N GLU A 100 5.46 -5.74 11.48
CA GLU A 100 6.03 -7.01 11.92
C GLU A 100 6.13 -8.02 10.77
N PHE A 101 5.12 -8.08 9.91
CA PHE A 101 5.17 -8.92 8.72
C PHE A 101 6.36 -8.56 7.83
N TYR A 102 6.50 -7.29 7.48
CA TYR A 102 7.56 -6.84 6.58
C TYR A 102 8.95 -6.75 7.24
N SER A 103 9.03 -6.71 8.55
CA SER A 103 10.32 -6.74 9.26
C SER A 103 11.10 -8.03 9.04
N LYS A 104 10.41 -9.11 8.68
CA LYS A 104 11.00 -10.43 8.40
C LYS A 104 11.45 -10.61 6.96
N ILE A 105 11.14 -9.65 6.09
CA ILE A 105 11.43 -9.70 4.66
C ILE A 105 12.77 -9.02 4.40
N THR A 106 13.64 -9.65 3.60
CA THR A 106 14.93 -9.08 3.20
C THR A 106 14.80 -8.37 1.86
N ALA A 107 14.99 -7.07 1.86
CA ALA A 107 14.96 -6.24 0.66
C ALA A 107 16.23 -6.42 -0.18
N LYS A 108 16.14 -6.10 -1.48
CA LYS A 108 17.30 -6.09 -2.38
C LYS A 108 18.38 -5.11 -1.92
N TYR A 109 17.96 -3.96 -1.40
CA TYR A 109 18.83 -2.92 -0.86
C TYR A 109 18.43 -2.67 0.60
N PRO A 110 18.98 -3.47 1.57
CA PRO A 110 18.56 -3.38 2.97
C PRO A 110 18.74 -2.01 3.61
N ASP A 111 19.79 -1.27 3.21
CA ASP A 111 20.06 0.08 3.74
C ASP A 111 18.99 1.11 3.36
N ASN A 112 18.25 0.85 2.29
CA ASN A 112 17.17 1.70 1.82
C ASN A 112 15.80 1.21 2.29
N TYR A 113 15.74 0.12 3.06
CA TYR A 113 14.50 -0.53 3.45
C TYR A 113 14.15 -0.22 4.90
N ASN A 114 12.95 0.31 5.10
CA ASN A 114 12.42 0.61 6.43
C ASN A 114 10.91 0.39 6.44
N PRO A 115 10.42 -0.77 6.95
CA PRO A 115 8.99 -1.08 6.95
C PRO A 115 8.25 -0.44 8.13
N LYS A 116 8.51 0.84 8.41
CA LYS A 116 7.85 1.59 9.47
C LYS A 116 6.76 2.51 8.92
N MET A 117 5.62 2.51 9.56
CA MET A 117 4.50 3.40 9.24
C MET A 117 4.27 4.44 10.32
N THR A 118 4.69 4.15 11.54
CA THR A 118 4.60 5.08 12.67
C THR A 118 5.96 5.74 12.89
N GLU A 119 5.94 7.00 13.30
CA GLU A 119 7.16 7.65 13.75
C GLU A 119 7.66 6.93 15.00
N ALA A 120 8.97 6.66 15.04
CA ALA A 120 9.59 6.26 16.29
C ALA A 120 9.30 7.37 17.32
N LYS A 121 8.55 7.04 18.35
CA LYS A 121 8.43 7.96 19.48
C LYS A 121 9.85 8.16 20.00
N THR A 122 10.43 9.30 19.70
CA THR A 122 11.63 9.76 20.37
C THR A 122 11.26 9.94 21.85
N SER A 123 11.65 8.95 22.60
CA SER A 123 11.52 9.03 24.07
C SER A 123 12.54 10.03 24.61
#